data_606664add0cdc473a94bd1462a854378
#
_entry.id   606664add0cdc473a94bd1462a854378
#
_cell.length_a   1.000
_cell.length_b   1.000
_cell.length_c   1.000
_cell.angle_alpha   90.00
_cell.angle_beta   90.00
_cell.angle_gamma   90.00
#
_symmetry.space_group_name_H-M   'P 1'
#
loop_
_entity.id
_entity.type
_entity.pdbx_description
1 polymer ?
#
loop_
_entity_poly.entity_id
_entity_poly.type
_entity_poly.pdbx_seq_one_letter_code
_entity_poly.pdbx_strand_id
1 'polypeptide(L)'
;MSVLNTDIRNKSNFIWNTLAGLVNAAEAVILLMVVGRTNGLEDAGVLTIAFAIGNLMMTIGRYGVRNYQVTDVEDRLSFGSYFTHRICTVFLMGIVTGTYLIYAWYFKGYSEYKSWVILLICLIYAVESLEDVFWGLYQKNGRIDIGAKIFIARWALHLVVASIGLCLTHQLIQSLVWGFLTGTFMSLVANRKLIHAYYKGSFIQWEGVKQIFVNCFPLFIVAFLTNYVTNAPKYAIDKYMSEAEQACYGYIAMPVFVVMLFSSFVYQPMLTDIADEWKTRNMHSLKNRIFRIATVVIGLTVVCLTGAYICGIPALSWLYATDLKAYKTELLMLMIAGGGLGLVTFASTLLTVIRKQKVTMLGYVFVALLSKLFFGHMVKSSGLSGAAGFYAVLMWGLAAFYGGVIHWQLRKKSM
;
A
#
# COMPACT_ATOMS: atom_id res chain seq x y z
N MET A 1 38.33 1.27 -11.76
CA MET A 1 37.74 1.46 -10.41
C MET A 1 36.30 2.03 -10.43
N SER A 2 35.88 2.91 -11.36
CA SER A 2 34.54 3.52 -11.39
C SER A 2 33.42 2.52 -11.73
N VAL A 3 33.59 1.61 -12.69
CA VAL A 3 32.57 0.66 -13.13
C VAL A 3 32.25 -0.38 -12.04
N LEU A 4 33.28 -0.95 -11.39
CA LEU A 4 33.10 -1.89 -10.27
C LEU A 4 32.32 -1.25 -9.10
N ASN A 5 32.61 0.00 -8.77
CA ASN A 5 31.89 0.72 -7.70
C ASN A 5 30.42 0.99 -8.07
N THR A 6 30.13 1.19 -9.36
CA THR A 6 28.75 1.41 -9.85
C THR A 6 27.95 0.12 -9.79
N ASP A 7 28.54 -1.02 -10.17
CA ASP A 7 27.88 -2.33 -10.12
C ASP A 7 27.59 -2.77 -8.68
N ILE A 8 28.55 -2.58 -7.75
CA ILE A 8 28.34 -2.87 -6.34
C ILE A 8 27.22 -2.01 -5.76
N ARG A 9 27.17 -0.72 -6.10
CA ARG A 9 26.13 0.21 -5.66
C ARG A 9 24.75 -0.17 -6.22
N ASN A 10 24.66 -0.54 -7.50
CA ASN A 10 23.40 -0.96 -8.11
C ASN A 10 22.88 -2.26 -7.47
N LYS A 11 23.76 -3.19 -7.17
CA LYS A 11 23.42 -4.43 -6.48
C LYS A 11 22.94 -4.16 -5.05
N SER A 12 23.61 -3.26 -4.31
CA SER A 12 23.17 -2.81 -2.99
C SER A 12 21.79 -2.15 -3.04
N ASN A 13 21.58 -1.23 -3.98
CA ASN A 13 20.30 -0.55 -4.20
C ASN A 13 19.17 -1.55 -4.43
N PHE A 14 19.39 -2.54 -5.29
CA PHE A 14 18.39 -3.56 -5.60
C PHE A 14 18.05 -4.42 -4.36
N ILE A 15 19.07 -4.96 -3.69
CA ILE A 15 18.87 -5.84 -2.52
C ILE A 15 18.11 -5.11 -1.41
N TRP A 16 18.59 -3.93 -1.00
CA TRP A 16 17.98 -3.21 0.13
C TRP A 16 16.58 -2.69 -0.19
N ASN A 17 16.34 -2.24 -1.42
CA ASN A 17 14.99 -1.80 -1.83
C ASN A 17 14.00 -2.98 -1.87
N THR A 18 14.45 -4.16 -2.30
CA THR A 18 13.62 -5.37 -2.27
C THR A 18 13.32 -5.81 -0.85
N LEU A 19 14.32 -5.80 0.04
CA LEU A 19 14.13 -6.10 1.46
C LEU A 19 13.18 -5.11 2.13
N ALA A 20 13.30 -3.81 1.82
CA ALA A 20 12.36 -2.81 2.35
C ALA A 20 10.92 -3.08 1.88
N GLY A 21 10.72 -3.48 0.63
CA GLY A 21 9.42 -3.90 0.13
C GLY A 21 8.85 -5.11 0.87
N LEU A 22 9.69 -6.10 1.19
CA LEU A 22 9.27 -7.26 1.99
C LEU A 22 8.92 -6.88 3.43
N VAL A 23 9.70 -6.01 4.07
CA VAL A 23 9.41 -5.51 5.42
C VAL A 23 8.10 -4.73 5.43
N ASN A 24 7.87 -3.86 4.44
CA ASN A 24 6.62 -3.13 4.29
C ASN A 24 5.39 -4.06 4.13
N ALA A 25 5.54 -5.18 3.43
CA ALA A 25 4.47 -6.17 3.31
C ALA A 25 4.25 -6.98 4.58
N ALA A 26 5.33 -7.21 5.36
CA ALA A 26 5.31 -8.06 6.55
C ALA A 26 4.90 -7.30 7.84
N GLU A 27 5.03 -5.97 7.90
CA GLU A 27 4.80 -5.19 9.12
C GLU A 27 3.43 -5.44 9.76
N ALA A 28 2.37 -5.33 8.95
CA ALA A 28 1.00 -5.56 9.42
C ALA A 28 0.76 -7.03 9.79
N VAL A 29 1.33 -7.96 9.04
CA VAL A 29 1.23 -9.41 9.30
C VAL A 29 1.83 -9.75 10.65
N ILE A 30 3.07 -9.27 10.90
CA ILE A 30 3.80 -9.54 12.16
C ILE A 30 3.05 -8.93 13.35
N LEU A 31 2.63 -7.68 13.24
CA LEU A 31 1.96 -7.01 14.36
C LEU A 31 0.59 -7.63 14.65
N LEU A 32 -0.20 -7.97 13.62
CA LEU A 32 -1.46 -8.68 13.78
C LEU A 32 -1.27 -10.08 14.36
N MET A 33 -0.20 -10.78 13.97
CA MET A 33 0.15 -12.09 14.53
C MET A 33 0.46 -11.98 16.03
N VAL A 34 1.26 -11.02 16.44
CA VAL A 34 1.61 -10.83 17.84
C VAL A 34 0.37 -10.44 18.65
N VAL A 35 -0.38 -9.41 18.21
CA VAL A 35 -1.59 -8.94 18.90
C VAL A 35 -2.65 -10.05 19.00
N GLY A 36 -2.90 -10.78 17.92
CA GLY A 36 -3.86 -11.89 17.94
C GLY A 36 -3.50 -13.00 18.95
N ARG A 37 -2.19 -13.26 19.15
CA ARG A 37 -1.69 -14.27 20.09
C ARG A 37 -1.63 -13.78 21.53
N THR A 38 -1.38 -12.51 21.76
CA THR A 38 -1.21 -11.94 23.12
C THR A 38 -2.48 -11.36 23.69
N ASN A 39 -3.27 -10.68 22.88
CA ASN A 39 -4.43 -9.89 23.31
C ASN A 39 -5.78 -10.44 22.79
N GLY A 40 -5.74 -11.29 21.73
CA GLY A 40 -6.92 -11.92 21.17
C GLY A 40 -7.51 -11.18 19.96
N LEU A 41 -8.71 -11.65 19.54
CA LEU A 41 -9.33 -11.22 18.28
C LEU A 41 -9.87 -9.79 18.31
N GLU A 42 -10.33 -9.29 19.45
CA GLU A 42 -10.89 -7.94 19.54
C GLU A 42 -9.83 -6.88 19.24
N ASP A 43 -8.67 -6.96 19.91
CA ASP A 43 -7.55 -6.04 19.67
C ASP A 43 -6.98 -6.17 18.24
N ALA A 44 -6.93 -7.41 17.72
CA ALA A 44 -6.51 -7.64 16.34
C ALA A 44 -7.50 -7.05 15.33
N GLY A 45 -8.80 -7.04 15.63
CA GLY A 45 -9.83 -6.40 14.81
C GLY A 45 -9.67 -4.88 14.80
N VAL A 46 -9.53 -4.28 15.98
CA VAL A 46 -9.23 -2.85 16.12
C VAL A 46 -7.96 -2.47 15.35
N LEU A 47 -6.90 -3.28 15.44
CA LEU A 47 -5.67 -3.04 14.71
C LEU A 47 -5.84 -3.20 13.19
N THR A 48 -6.66 -4.16 12.75
CA THR A 48 -6.97 -4.37 11.32
C THR A 48 -7.61 -3.14 10.68
N ILE A 49 -8.60 -2.55 11.34
CA ILE A 49 -9.23 -1.31 10.85
C ILE A 49 -8.32 -0.10 11.02
N ALA A 50 -7.50 -0.05 12.07
CA ALA A 50 -6.50 1.00 12.26
C ALA A 50 -5.48 1.04 11.11
N PHE A 51 -4.99 -0.11 10.65
CA PHE A 51 -4.15 -0.21 9.45
C PHE A 51 -4.86 0.25 8.18
N ALA A 52 -6.14 -0.13 8.00
CA ALA A 52 -6.90 0.29 6.83
C ALA A 52 -7.09 1.81 6.76
N ILE A 53 -7.45 2.43 7.89
CA ILE A 53 -7.60 3.88 8.01
C ILE A 53 -6.24 4.57 7.90
N GLY A 54 -5.22 4.09 8.61
CA GLY A 54 -3.86 4.64 8.59
C GLY A 54 -3.27 4.65 7.18
N ASN A 55 -3.41 3.56 6.43
CA ASN A 55 -2.98 3.48 5.03
C ASN A 55 -3.70 4.50 4.14
N LEU A 56 -5.01 4.71 4.35
CA LEU A 56 -5.75 5.72 3.60
C LEU A 56 -5.26 7.13 3.95
N MET A 57 -5.05 7.44 5.23
CA MET A 57 -4.53 8.74 5.67
C MET A 57 -3.09 8.97 5.19
N MET A 58 -2.25 7.93 5.17
CA MET A 58 -0.89 8.00 4.64
C MET A 58 -0.85 8.44 3.17
N THR A 59 -1.88 8.14 2.37
CA THR A 59 -1.94 8.65 0.98
C THR A 59 -2.02 10.17 0.93
N ILE A 60 -2.67 10.81 1.92
CA ILE A 60 -2.70 12.27 2.07
C ILE A 60 -1.31 12.78 2.45
N GLY A 61 -0.65 12.16 3.44
CA GLY A 61 0.69 12.51 3.87
C GLY A 61 1.72 12.38 2.76
N ARG A 62 1.69 11.31 1.97
CA ARG A 62 2.62 11.07 0.86
C ARG A 62 2.32 11.89 -0.39
N TYR A 63 1.06 12.11 -0.71
CA TYR A 63 0.56 12.91 -1.83
C TYR A 63 1.16 12.56 -3.20
N GLY A 64 1.79 11.40 -3.34
CA GLY A 64 2.48 10.96 -4.56
C GLY A 64 3.77 11.72 -4.91
N VAL A 65 4.27 12.55 -4.02
CA VAL A 65 5.37 13.50 -4.23
C VAL A 65 6.70 12.84 -4.54
N ARG A 66 7.01 11.68 -3.92
CA ARG A 66 8.29 11.00 -4.15
C ARG A 66 8.53 10.68 -5.63
N ASN A 67 7.50 10.20 -6.33
CA ASN A 67 7.62 9.89 -7.76
C ASN A 67 7.93 11.16 -8.58
N TYR A 68 7.28 12.28 -8.24
CA TYR A 68 7.52 13.56 -8.88
C TYR A 68 8.93 14.10 -8.57
N GLN A 69 9.36 14.02 -7.32
CA GLN A 69 10.70 14.43 -6.86
C GLN A 69 11.82 13.67 -7.58
N VAL A 70 11.67 12.36 -7.73
CA VAL A 70 12.70 11.49 -8.37
C VAL A 70 12.78 11.73 -9.87
N THR A 71 11.67 12.08 -10.52
CA THR A 71 11.61 12.36 -11.96
C THR A 71 11.96 13.81 -12.33
N ASP A 72 12.16 14.68 -11.36
CA ASP A 72 12.66 16.06 -11.57
C ASP A 72 14.18 16.05 -11.79
N VAL A 73 14.58 15.63 -13.00
CA VAL A 73 16.00 15.45 -13.37
C VAL A 73 16.73 16.80 -13.55
N GLU A 74 15.99 17.86 -13.88
CA GLU A 74 16.52 19.20 -14.14
C GLU A 74 16.69 20.04 -12.86
N ASP A 75 16.44 19.46 -11.67
CA ASP A 75 16.49 20.15 -10.38
C ASP A 75 15.70 21.48 -10.35
N ARG A 76 14.53 21.49 -11.03
CA ARG A 76 13.66 22.67 -11.13
C ARG A 76 13.19 23.15 -9.77
N LEU A 77 13.04 22.19 -8.82
CA LEU A 77 12.60 22.46 -7.47
C LEU A 77 13.63 21.95 -6.47
N SER A 78 13.88 22.75 -5.44
CA SER A 78 14.79 22.36 -4.37
C SER A 78 14.22 21.27 -3.47
N PHE A 79 15.10 20.55 -2.77
CA PHE A 79 14.66 19.62 -1.73
C PHE A 79 13.85 20.34 -0.63
N GLY A 80 14.19 21.58 -0.29
CA GLY A 80 13.45 22.38 0.68
C GLY A 80 11.98 22.59 0.28
N SER A 81 11.68 22.80 -1.00
CA SER A 81 10.30 22.90 -1.50
C SER A 81 9.54 21.58 -1.34
N TYR A 82 10.16 20.44 -1.66
CA TYR A 82 9.56 19.12 -1.44
C TYR A 82 9.34 18.82 0.04
N PHE A 83 10.29 19.20 0.90
CA PHE A 83 10.18 19.01 2.34
C PHE A 83 9.09 19.89 2.96
N THR A 84 9.02 21.18 2.57
CA THR A 84 7.95 22.10 3.01
C THR A 84 6.59 21.57 2.61
N HIS A 85 6.44 21.15 1.35
CA HIS A 85 5.21 20.51 0.87
C HIS A 85 4.85 19.28 1.73
N ARG A 86 5.83 18.44 2.07
CA ARG A 86 5.63 17.24 2.89
C ARG A 86 5.13 17.59 4.29
N ILE A 87 5.67 18.62 4.90
CA ILE A 87 5.18 19.12 6.20
C ILE A 87 3.71 19.53 6.08
N CYS A 88 3.35 20.29 5.03
CA CYS A 88 1.96 20.69 4.80
C CYS A 88 1.02 19.50 4.63
N THR A 89 1.42 18.48 3.85
CA THR A 89 0.58 17.29 3.62
C THR A 89 0.47 16.40 4.85
N VAL A 90 1.52 16.26 5.66
CA VAL A 90 1.47 15.53 6.93
C VAL A 90 0.61 16.28 7.96
N PHE A 91 0.68 17.59 8.00
CA PHE A 91 -0.20 18.41 8.83
C PHE A 91 -1.68 18.26 8.39
N LEU A 92 -1.95 18.31 7.08
CA LEU A 92 -3.27 18.05 6.52
C LEU A 92 -3.77 16.63 6.87
N MET A 93 -2.91 15.62 6.78
CA MET A 93 -3.20 14.25 7.21
C MET A 93 -3.63 14.23 8.69
N GLY A 94 -2.93 14.96 9.57
CA GLY A 94 -3.27 15.07 10.98
C GLY A 94 -4.66 15.70 11.19
N ILE A 95 -4.97 16.80 10.49
CA ILE A 95 -6.29 17.46 10.54
C ILE A 95 -7.39 16.50 10.09
N VAL A 96 -7.21 15.83 8.93
CA VAL A 96 -8.19 14.89 8.39
C VAL A 96 -8.38 13.69 9.32
N THR A 97 -7.30 13.15 9.89
CA THR A 97 -7.37 12.08 10.89
C THR A 97 -8.14 12.50 12.13
N GLY A 98 -7.84 13.67 12.71
CA GLY A 98 -8.55 14.19 13.88
C GLY A 98 -10.04 14.41 13.59
N THR A 99 -10.36 15.03 12.46
CA THR A 99 -11.76 15.24 12.03
C THR A 99 -12.49 13.91 11.83
N TYR A 100 -11.83 12.92 11.23
CA TYR A 100 -12.39 11.58 11.05
C TYR A 100 -12.66 10.89 12.40
N LEU A 101 -11.73 10.97 13.37
CA LEU A 101 -11.90 10.35 14.68
C LEU A 101 -13.03 11.00 15.49
N ILE A 102 -13.14 12.33 15.44
CA ILE A 102 -14.27 13.06 16.05
C ILE A 102 -15.59 12.60 15.42
N TYR A 103 -15.66 12.55 14.08
CA TYR A 103 -16.83 12.04 13.38
C TYR A 103 -17.15 10.59 13.76
N ALA A 104 -16.14 9.73 13.84
CA ALA A 104 -16.31 8.31 14.15
C ALA A 104 -16.78 8.11 15.61
N TRP A 105 -16.31 8.91 16.53
CA TRP A 105 -16.78 8.90 17.92
C TRP A 105 -18.26 9.25 18.03
N TYR A 106 -18.68 10.39 17.43
CA TYR A 106 -20.07 10.85 17.53
C TYR A 106 -21.06 10.03 16.70
N PHE A 107 -20.68 9.57 15.50
CA PHE A 107 -21.61 8.99 14.53
C PHE A 107 -21.44 7.50 14.27
N LYS A 108 -20.27 6.91 14.61
CA LYS A 108 -20.01 5.48 14.45
C LYS A 108 -19.93 4.72 15.75
N GLY A 109 -19.96 5.40 16.91
CA GLY A 109 -19.86 4.78 18.22
C GLY A 109 -18.47 4.20 18.53
N TYR A 110 -17.40 4.77 17.95
CA TYR A 110 -16.04 4.31 18.27
C TYR A 110 -15.73 4.55 19.74
N SER A 111 -15.17 3.52 20.40
CA SER A 111 -14.64 3.65 21.74
C SER A 111 -13.40 4.56 21.77
N GLU A 112 -13.10 5.10 22.94
CA GLU A 112 -11.88 5.87 23.16
C GLU A 112 -10.64 5.01 22.84
N TYR A 113 -10.65 3.75 23.29
CA TYR A 113 -9.59 2.79 23.01
C TYR A 113 -9.31 2.61 21.50
N LYS A 114 -10.36 2.33 20.72
CA LYS A 114 -10.26 2.18 19.26
C LYS A 114 -9.74 3.45 18.59
N SER A 115 -10.18 4.60 19.04
CA SER A 115 -9.76 5.90 18.53
C SER A 115 -8.27 6.15 18.79
N TRP A 116 -7.76 5.81 19.98
CA TRP A 116 -6.33 5.91 20.28
C TRP A 116 -5.47 4.97 19.44
N VAL A 117 -5.89 3.73 19.23
CA VAL A 117 -5.14 2.78 18.38
C VAL A 117 -5.06 3.30 16.95
N ILE A 118 -6.17 3.80 16.38
CA ILE A 118 -6.20 4.38 15.04
C ILE A 118 -5.27 5.61 14.96
N LEU A 119 -5.33 6.50 15.95
CA LEU A 119 -4.47 7.69 16.00
C LEU A 119 -2.99 7.30 16.01
N LEU A 120 -2.59 6.31 16.83
CA LEU A 120 -1.21 5.86 16.92
C LEU A 120 -0.71 5.27 15.59
N ILE A 121 -1.51 4.45 14.93
CA ILE A 121 -1.16 3.93 13.58
C ILE A 121 -1.03 5.08 12.57
N CYS A 122 -1.94 6.07 12.62
CA CYS A 122 -1.83 7.26 11.77
C CYS A 122 -0.56 8.08 12.07
N LEU A 123 -0.13 8.19 13.33
CA LEU A 123 1.12 8.87 13.71
C LEU A 123 2.37 8.11 13.21
N ILE A 124 2.37 6.77 13.31
CA ILE A 124 3.44 5.93 12.75
C ILE A 124 3.56 6.18 11.24
N TYR A 125 2.44 6.21 10.52
CA TYR A 125 2.42 6.47 9.08
C TYR A 125 2.67 7.95 8.71
N ALA A 126 2.44 8.89 9.63
CA ALA A 126 2.87 10.29 9.45
C ALA A 126 4.40 10.40 9.45
N VAL A 127 5.08 9.72 10.38
CA VAL A 127 6.56 9.63 10.37
C VAL A 127 7.06 8.97 9.09
N GLU A 128 6.42 7.89 8.66
CA GLU A 128 6.77 7.22 7.41
C GLU A 128 6.58 8.12 6.19
N SER A 129 5.54 8.94 6.20
CA SER A 129 5.33 9.95 5.16
C SER A 129 6.44 11.00 5.16
N LEU A 130 6.92 11.43 6.34
CA LEU A 130 8.07 12.33 6.44
C LEU A 130 9.37 11.68 5.93
N GLU A 131 9.61 10.40 6.26
CA GLU A 131 10.78 9.66 5.75
C GLU A 131 10.80 9.54 4.23
N ASP A 132 9.65 9.41 3.61
CA ASP A 132 9.52 9.20 2.17
C ASP A 132 10.14 10.34 1.33
N VAL A 133 10.14 11.59 1.80
CA VAL A 133 10.78 12.70 1.10
C VAL A 133 12.32 12.61 1.18
N PHE A 134 12.88 12.15 2.31
CA PHE A 134 14.31 11.88 2.43
C PHE A 134 14.73 10.69 1.55
N TRP A 135 13.92 9.65 1.55
CA TRP A 135 14.14 8.50 0.66
C TRP A 135 14.16 8.93 -0.82
N GLY A 136 13.25 9.84 -1.23
CA GLY A 136 13.25 10.46 -2.55
C GLY A 136 14.55 11.20 -2.86
N LEU A 137 15.11 11.97 -1.90
CA LEU A 137 16.39 12.64 -2.03
C LEU A 137 17.55 11.65 -2.24
N TYR A 138 17.63 10.60 -1.41
CA TYR A 138 18.64 9.56 -1.56
C TYR A 138 18.51 8.84 -2.89
N GLN A 139 17.30 8.51 -3.32
CA GLN A 139 17.03 7.86 -4.60
C GLN A 139 17.47 8.73 -5.79
N LYS A 140 17.19 10.04 -5.76
CA LYS A 140 17.64 11.01 -6.77
C LYS A 140 19.16 11.06 -6.89
N ASN A 141 19.87 10.87 -5.78
CA ASN A 141 21.33 10.77 -5.73
C ASN A 141 21.89 9.35 -5.99
N GLY A 142 21.07 8.43 -6.48
CA GLY A 142 21.47 7.06 -6.81
C GLY A 142 21.77 6.18 -5.59
N ARG A 143 21.25 6.55 -4.41
CA ARG A 143 21.48 5.87 -3.13
C ARG A 143 20.15 5.47 -2.46
N ILE A 144 19.29 4.77 -3.23
CA ILE A 144 18.01 4.26 -2.72
C ILE A 144 18.21 3.30 -1.54
N ASP A 145 19.36 2.63 -1.47
CA ASP A 145 19.76 1.72 -0.38
C ASP A 145 19.77 2.39 0.99
N ILE A 146 20.11 3.68 1.07
CA ILE A 146 20.15 4.41 2.34
C ILE A 146 18.76 4.56 2.92
N GLY A 147 17.80 5.06 2.12
CA GLY A 147 16.41 5.17 2.55
C GLY A 147 15.82 3.81 2.94
N ALA A 148 16.12 2.77 2.16
CA ALA A 148 15.69 1.42 2.43
C ALA A 148 16.23 0.88 3.77
N LYS A 149 17.50 1.09 4.07
CA LYS A 149 18.13 0.68 5.35
C LYS A 149 17.50 1.38 6.55
N ILE A 150 17.25 2.70 6.44
CA ILE A 150 16.60 3.48 7.51
C ILE A 150 15.19 2.96 7.75
N PHE A 151 14.43 2.75 6.68
CA PHE A 151 13.06 2.20 6.74
C PHE A 151 13.03 0.84 7.43
N ILE A 152 13.90 -0.10 7.00
CA ILE A 152 14.00 -1.44 7.59
C ILE A 152 14.36 -1.36 9.07
N ALA A 153 15.37 -0.56 9.43
CA ALA A 153 15.81 -0.42 10.81
C ALA A 153 14.72 0.18 11.71
N ARG A 154 13.99 1.20 11.22
CA ARG A 154 12.86 1.80 11.93
C ARG A 154 11.75 0.78 12.20
N TRP A 155 11.33 0.06 11.15
CA TRP A 155 10.27 -0.94 11.30
C TRP A 155 10.70 -2.13 12.14
N ALA A 156 11.93 -2.62 11.97
CA ALA A 156 12.46 -3.69 12.80
C ALA A 156 12.48 -3.31 14.29
N LEU A 157 12.96 -2.11 14.60
CA LEU A 157 12.98 -1.61 15.98
C LEU A 157 11.55 -1.41 16.53
N HIS A 158 10.65 -0.81 15.74
CA HIS A 158 9.26 -0.65 16.11
C HIS A 158 8.59 -2.00 16.42
N LEU A 159 8.72 -2.98 15.51
CA LEU A 159 8.12 -4.30 15.66
C LEU A 159 8.68 -5.06 16.86
N VAL A 160 10.01 -5.04 17.05
CA VAL A 160 10.65 -5.71 18.19
C VAL A 160 10.19 -5.10 19.51
N VAL A 161 10.24 -3.78 19.65
CA VAL A 161 9.86 -3.10 20.90
C VAL A 161 8.36 -3.24 21.18
N ALA A 162 7.51 -3.07 20.16
CA ALA A 162 6.07 -3.26 20.33
C ALA A 162 5.72 -4.72 20.68
N SER A 163 6.37 -5.71 20.04
CA SER A 163 6.14 -7.12 20.33
C SER A 163 6.58 -7.50 21.74
N ILE A 164 7.75 -7.05 22.19
CA ILE A 164 8.21 -7.28 23.57
C ILE A 164 7.24 -6.62 24.56
N GLY A 165 6.84 -5.36 24.28
CA GLY A 165 5.87 -4.66 25.09
C GLY A 165 4.54 -5.43 25.22
N LEU A 166 3.99 -5.92 24.12
CA LEU A 166 2.77 -6.74 24.11
C LEU A 166 2.90 -8.03 24.90
N CYS A 167 4.01 -8.76 24.75
CA CYS A 167 4.25 -10.00 25.48
C CYS A 167 4.39 -9.78 26.99
N LEU A 168 4.90 -8.61 27.42
CA LEU A 168 5.12 -8.31 28.84
C LEU A 168 3.91 -7.66 29.52
N THR A 169 3.18 -6.79 28.81
CA THR A 169 2.15 -5.96 29.43
C THR A 169 0.73 -6.32 28.97
N HIS A 170 0.56 -6.98 27.84
CA HIS A 170 -0.74 -7.20 27.18
C HIS A 170 -1.51 -5.90 26.91
N GLN A 171 -0.80 -4.75 26.85
CA GLN A 171 -1.40 -3.44 26.61
C GLN A 171 -1.00 -2.91 25.24
N LEU A 172 -1.95 -2.98 24.30
CA LEU A 172 -1.71 -2.62 22.89
C LEU A 172 -1.26 -1.15 22.73
N ILE A 173 -1.95 -0.21 23.36
CA ILE A 173 -1.64 1.23 23.24
C ILE A 173 -0.22 1.52 23.71
N GLN A 174 0.15 1.05 24.92
CA GLN A 174 1.48 1.31 25.48
C GLN A 174 2.59 0.71 24.60
N SER A 175 2.38 -0.51 24.12
CA SER A 175 3.34 -1.22 23.27
C SER A 175 3.54 -0.51 21.93
N LEU A 176 2.46 -0.01 21.32
CA LEU A 176 2.52 0.80 20.10
C LEU A 176 3.25 2.13 20.35
N VAL A 177 3.00 2.79 21.49
CA VAL A 177 3.70 4.04 21.87
C VAL A 177 5.20 3.80 22.01
N TRP A 178 5.62 2.75 22.70
CA TRP A 178 7.06 2.46 22.85
C TRP A 178 7.72 2.16 21.50
N GLY A 179 7.08 1.34 20.67
CA GLY A 179 7.55 1.07 19.31
C GLY A 179 7.61 2.34 18.45
N PHE A 180 6.58 3.19 18.52
CA PHE A 180 6.53 4.47 17.82
C PHE A 180 7.67 5.40 18.24
N LEU A 181 7.88 5.60 19.53
CA LEU A 181 8.91 6.52 20.04
C LEU A 181 10.32 6.04 19.67
N THR A 182 10.62 4.75 19.84
CA THR A 182 11.94 4.19 19.54
C THR A 182 12.23 4.19 18.05
N GLY A 183 11.27 3.78 17.22
CA GLY A 183 11.42 3.80 15.77
C GLY A 183 11.56 5.21 15.21
N THR A 184 10.75 6.15 15.69
CA THR A 184 10.80 7.56 15.28
C THR A 184 12.14 8.19 15.67
N PHE A 185 12.60 7.98 16.91
CA PHE A 185 13.87 8.51 17.38
C PHE A 185 15.04 8.01 16.51
N MET A 186 15.07 6.71 16.23
CA MET A 186 16.11 6.11 15.36
C MET A 186 16.09 6.75 13.96
N SER A 187 14.93 6.88 13.36
CA SER A 187 14.78 7.48 12.05
C SER A 187 15.23 8.93 12.00
N LEU A 188 14.84 9.75 12.99
CA LEU A 188 15.25 11.15 13.09
C LEU A 188 16.77 11.28 13.21
N VAL A 189 17.39 10.47 14.08
CA VAL A 189 18.86 10.47 14.26
C VAL A 189 19.57 10.06 12.98
N ALA A 190 19.11 9.00 12.32
CA ALA A 190 19.71 8.51 11.09
C ALA A 190 19.63 9.56 9.96
N ASN A 191 18.43 10.09 9.71
CA ASN A 191 18.24 11.11 8.65
C ASN A 191 19.01 12.39 8.96
N ARG A 192 19.02 12.87 10.22
CA ARG A 192 19.78 14.06 10.60
C ARG A 192 21.28 13.91 10.35
N LYS A 193 21.86 12.73 10.61
CA LYS A 193 23.29 12.47 10.37
C LYS A 193 23.63 12.40 8.88
N LEU A 194 22.73 11.87 8.06
CA LEU A 194 23.02 11.59 6.66
C LEU A 194 22.64 12.71 5.71
N ILE A 195 21.63 13.53 6.05
CA ILE A 195 21.07 14.54 5.16
C ILE A 195 22.11 15.55 4.70
N HIS A 196 23.02 15.97 5.57
CA HIS A 196 24.04 17.00 5.26
C HIS A 196 25.02 16.60 4.15
N ALA A 197 25.16 15.29 3.88
CA ALA A 197 25.96 14.79 2.76
C ALA A 197 25.26 14.99 1.40
N TYR A 198 23.93 15.17 1.38
CA TYR A 198 23.12 15.22 0.18
C TYR A 198 22.41 16.54 -0.04
N TYR A 199 22.24 17.33 1.02
CA TYR A 199 21.57 18.62 0.96
C TYR A 199 22.15 19.62 1.96
N LYS A 200 22.48 20.83 1.48
CA LYS A 200 23.05 21.93 2.29
C LYS A 200 22.20 23.20 2.28
N GLY A 201 21.05 23.18 1.58
CA GLY A 201 20.15 24.33 1.49
C GLY A 201 19.21 24.47 2.68
N SER A 202 18.33 25.47 2.62
CA SER A 202 17.26 25.66 3.61
C SER A 202 16.21 24.55 3.49
N PHE A 203 15.82 23.98 4.63
CA PHE A 203 14.75 22.94 4.68
C PHE A 203 13.36 23.52 4.44
N ILE A 204 13.13 24.77 4.80
CA ILE A 204 11.82 25.43 4.60
C ILE A 204 11.95 26.39 3.43
N GLN A 205 11.27 26.06 2.34
CA GLN A 205 11.21 26.86 1.13
C GLN A 205 9.81 26.77 0.52
N TRP A 206 9.14 27.90 0.47
CA TRP A 206 7.76 27.98 -0.05
C TRP A 206 7.69 28.10 -1.57
N GLU A 207 8.82 28.43 -2.21
CA GLU A 207 8.90 28.49 -3.66
C GLU A 207 8.60 27.12 -4.27
N GLY A 208 7.73 27.06 -5.28
CA GLY A 208 7.33 25.83 -5.95
C GLY A 208 6.36 24.92 -5.21
N VAL A 209 6.05 25.16 -3.92
CA VAL A 209 5.13 24.31 -3.13
C VAL A 209 3.76 24.20 -3.80
N LYS A 210 3.19 25.32 -4.25
CA LYS A 210 1.90 25.33 -4.99
C LYS A 210 1.99 24.49 -6.27
N GLN A 211 3.10 24.57 -6.99
CA GLN A 211 3.32 23.79 -8.21
C GLN A 211 3.36 22.29 -7.91
N ILE A 212 4.00 21.88 -6.80
CA ILE A 212 4.01 20.48 -6.35
C ILE A 212 2.59 20.01 -6.05
N PHE A 213 1.80 20.79 -5.29
CA PHE A 213 0.41 20.45 -5.00
C PHE A 213 -0.41 20.21 -6.28
N VAL A 214 -0.33 21.10 -7.25
CA VAL A 214 -1.10 21.01 -8.51
C VAL A 214 -0.63 19.81 -9.35
N ASN A 215 0.68 19.63 -9.50
CA ASN A 215 1.23 18.59 -10.37
C ASN A 215 1.08 17.17 -9.76
N CYS A 216 1.12 17.05 -8.43
CA CYS A 216 0.95 15.76 -7.74
C CYS A 216 -0.51 15.42 -7.44
N PHE A 217 -1.46 16.38 -7.57
CA PHE A 217 -2.88 16.15 -7.27
C PHE A 217 -3.49 14.94 -8.01
N PRO A 218 -3.26 14.75 -9.33
CA PRO A 218 -3.78 13.57 -10.03
C PRO A 218 -3.20 12.25 -9.50
N LEU A 219 -1.92 12.24 -9.11
CA LEU A 219 -1.25 11.07 -8.53
C LEU A 219 -1.84 10.76 -7.14
N PHE A 220 -2.09 11.79 -6.33
CA PHE A 220 -2.74 11.67 -5.05
C PHE A 220 -4.13 11.05 -5.17
N ILE A 221 -4.99 11.55 -6.08
CA ILE A 221 -6.35 11.03 -6.26
C ILE A 221 -6.34 9.55 -6.64
N VAL A 222 -5.48 9.15 -7.58
CA VAL A 222 -5.36 7.74 -7.96
C VAL A 222 -4.90 6.87 -6.79
N ALA A 223 -3.88 7.31 -6.04
CA ALA A 223 -3.38 6.58 -4.87
C ALA A 223 -4.45 6.47 -3.77
N PHE A 224 -5.17 7.55 -3.48
CA PHE A 224 -6.24 7.60 -2.50
C PHE A 224 -7.39 6.66 -2.87
N LEU A 225 -7.88 6.74 -4.11
CA LEU A 225 -8.97 5.88 -4.58
C LEU A 225 -8.57 4.41 -4.62
N THR A 226 -7.34 4.10 -5.06
CA THR A 226 -6.81 2.74 -5.04
C THR A 226 -6.81 2.17 -3.63
N ASN A 227 -6.28 2.93 -2.66
CA ASN A 227 -6.20 2.52 -1.27
C ASN A 227 -7.60 2.38 -0.64
N TYR A 228 -8.50 3.34 -0.92
CA TYR A 228 -9.89 3.26 -0.49
C TYR A 228 -10.59 2.00 -0.99
N VAL A 229 -10.50 1.70 -2.28
CA VAL A 229 -11.14 0.54 -2.90
C VAL A 229 -10.57 -0.78 -2.34
N THR A 230 -9.26 -0.86 -2.16
CA THR A 230 -8.60 -2.05 -1.60
C THR A 230 -9.03 -2.34 -0.16
N ASN A 231 -9.31 -1.30 0.63
CA ASN A 231 -9.74 -1.42 2.02
C ASN A 231 -11.26 -1.25 2.22
N ALA A 232 -12.04 -1.03 1.16
CA ALA A 232 -13.50 -0.81 1.24
C ALA A 232 -14.26 -1.93 1.96
N PRO A 233 -13.92 -3.24 1.79
CA PRO A 233 -14.53 -4.30 2.57
C PRO A 233 -14.35 -4.10 4.07
N LYS A 234 -13.14 -3.73 4.53
CA LYS A 234 -12.82 -3.53 5.94
C LYS A 234 -13.63 -2.39 6.56
N TYR A 235 -13.86 -1.30 5.80
CA TYR A 235 -14.70 -0.19 6.29
C TYR A 235 -16.17 -0.57 6.43
N ALA A 236 -16.67 -1.49 5.59
CA ALA A 236 -18.02 -1.99 5.70
C ALA A 236 -18.17 -2.99 6.85
N ILE A 237 -17.19 -3.90 7.03
CA ILE A 237 -17.14 -4.85 8.15
C ILE A 237 -17.10 -4.09 9.47
N ASP A 238 -16.22 -3.10 9.62
CA ASP A 238 -16.11 -2.22 10.79
C ASP A 238 -17.43 -1.55 11.20
N LYS A 239 -18.30 -1.30 10.23
CA LYS A 239 -19.60 -0.64 10.49
C LYS A 239 -20.70 -1.61 10.91
N TYR A 240 -20.66 -2.86 10.46
CA TYR A 240 -21.81 -3.77 10.54
C TYR A 240 -21.52 -5.08 11.23
N MET A 241 -20.28 -5.39 11.57
CA MET A 241 -19.83 -6.64 12.17
C MET A 241 -19.00 -6.38 13.43
N SER A 242 -18.61 -7.45 14.11
CA SER A 242 -17.79 -7.38 15.33
C SER A 242 -16.30 -7.18 15.03
N GLU A 243 -15.53 -6.74 16.03
CA GLU A 243 -14.07 -6.62 15.94
C GLU A 243 -13.42 -8.00 15.69
N ALA A 244 -13.96 -9.08 16.27
CA ALA A 244 -13.46 -10.42 16.03
C ALA A 244 -13.61 -10.85 14.56
N GLU A 245 -14.74 -10.55 13.92
CA GLU A 245 -14.94 -10.78 12.49
C GLU A 245 -14.06 -9.88 11.63
N GLN A 246 -13.82 -8.65 12.07
CA GLN A 246 -12.86 -7.74 11.46
C GLN A 246 -11.43 -8.31 11.48
N ALA A 247 -11.01 -8.93 12.60
CA ALA A 247 -9.73 -9.63 12.70
C ALA A 247 -9.65 -10.81 11.75
N CYS A 248 -10.67 -11.69 11.76
CA CYS A 248 -10.73 -12.86 10.88
C CYS A 248 -10.63 -12.45 9.41
N TYR A 249 -11.39 -11.41 9.00
CA TYR A 249 -11.26 -10.87 7.64
C TYR A 249 -9.85 -10.32 7.37
N GLY A 250 -9.27 -9.60 8.31
CA GLY A 250 -7.89 -9.10 8.20
C GLY A 250 -6.89 -10.23 7.93
N TYR A 251 -6.99 -11.33 8.67
CA TYR A 251 -6.11 -12.49 8.54
C TYR A 251 -6.23 -13.20 7.18
N ILE A 252 -7.46 -13.48 6.74
CA ILE A 252 -7.69 -14.16 5.45
C ILE A 252 -7.46 -13.24 4.24
N ALA A 253 -7.42 -11.92 4.42
CA ALA A 253 -7.12 -10.98 3.35
C ALA A 253 -5.62 -10.79 3.10
N MET A 254 -4.73 -11.17 4.04
CA MET A 254 -3.29 -10.98 3.88
C MET A 254 -2.70 -11.71 2.66
N PRO A 255 -3.07 -12.94 2.32
CA PRO A 255 -2.53 -13.63 1.14
C PRO A 255 -2.85 -12.95 -0.19
N VAL A 256 -3.86 -12.07 -0.26
CA VAL A 256 -4.18 -11.28 -1.47
C VAL A 256 -2.97 -10.47 -1.94
N PHE A 257 -2.24 -9.87 -0.99
CA PHE A 257 -1.04 -9.10 -1.30
C PHE A 257 0.10 -9.94 -1.87
N VAL A 258 0.17 -11.22 -1.51
CA VAL A 258 1.17 -12.16 -2.05
C VAL A 258 0.93 -12.36 -3.55
N VAL A 259 -0.32 -12.56 -3.97
CA VAL A 259 -0.68 -12.69 -5.39
C VAL A 259 -0.31 -11.42 -6.16
N MET A 260 -0.61 -10.24 -5.60
CA MET A 260 -0.27 -8.94 -6.19
C MET A 260 1.24 -8.76 -6.31
N LEU A 261 2.01 -9.10 -5.27
CA LEU A 261 3.47 -8.99 -5.23
C LEU A 261 4.12 -9.87 -6.31
N PHE A 262 3.73 -11.13 -6.39
CA PHE A 262 4.24 -12.04 -7.42
C PHE A 262 3.86 -11.58 -8.83
N SER A 263 2.63 -11.08 -9.02
CA SER A 263 2.22 -10.48 -10.29
C SER A 263 3.14 -9.31 -10.68
N SER A 264 3.52 -8.46 -9.71
CA SER A 264 4.42 -7.34 -9.96
C SER A 264 5.83 -7.78 -10.40
N PHE A 265 6.36 -8.84 -9.82
CA PHE A 265 7.65 -9.41 -10.24
C PHE A 265 7.65 -9.92 -11.68
N VAL A 266 6.48 -10.35 -12.18
CA VAL A 266 6.35 -10.80 -13.57
C VAL A 266 6.36 -9.63 -14.55
N TYR A 267 5.58 -8.57 -14.30
CA TYR A 267 5.40 -7.52 -15.30
C TYR A 267 6.39 -6.36 -15.18
N GLN A 268 6.91 -6.04 -13.97
CA GLN A 268 7.80 -4.89 -13.78
C GLN A 268 9.07 -4.94 -14.64
N PRO A 269 9.79 -6.07 -14.77
CA PRO A 269 10.97 -6.14 -15.63
C PRO A 269 10.67 -5.93 -17.13
N MET A 270 9.43 -6.15 -17.55
CA MET A 270 9.00 -6.07 -18.94
C MET A 270 8.47 -4.68 -19.36
N LEU A 271 8.41 -3.71 -18.43
CA LEU A 271 7.81 -2.40 -18.68
C LEU A 271 8.61 -1.57 -19.69
N THR A 272 9.93 -1.68 -19.68
CA THR A 272 10.81 -1.00 -20.67
C THR A 272 10.54 -1.50 -22.06
N ASP A 273 10.50 -2.82 -22.24
CA ASP A 273 10.21 -3.43 -23.55
C ASP A 273 8.82 -3.03 -24.06
N ILE A 274 7.82 -3.02 -23.17
CA ILE A 274 6.45 -2.59 -23.47
C ILE A 274 6.44 -1.13 -23.96
N ALA A 275 7.22 -0.25 -23.30
CA ALA A 275 7.32 1.15 -23.69
C ALA A 275 7.98 1.32 -25.05
N ASP A 276 9.03 0.54 -25.35
CA ASP A 276 9.74 0.57 -26.63
C ASP A 276 8.87 0.01 -27.76
N GLU A 277 8.18 -1.12 -27.53
CA GLU A 277 7.24 -1.70 -28.50
C GLU A 277 6.07 -0.74 -28.83
N TRP A 278 5.57 -0.02 -27.81
CA TRP A 278 4.56 1.02 -28.00
C TRP A 278 5.09 2.20 -28.81
N LYS A 279 6.32 2.65 -28.55
CA LYS A 279 6.98 3.76 -29.25
C LYS A 279 7.29 3.40 -30.71
N THR A 280 7.83 2.20 -30.96
CA THR A 280 8.21 1.69 -32.31
C THR A 280 7.00 1.20 -33.09
N ARG A 281 5.78 1.26 -32.54
CA ARG A 281 4.54 0.75 -33.15
C ARG A 281 4.57 -0.75 -33.48
N ASN A 282 5.37 -1.55 -32.79
CA ASN A 282 5.36 -3.00 -32.94
C ASN A 282 4.16 -3.62 -32.20
N MET A 283 2.97 -3.42 -32.78
CA MET A 283 1.70 -3.81 -32.12
C MET A 283 1.52 -5.32 -32.03
N HIS A 284 2.16 -6.10 -32.91
CA HIS A 284 2.07 -7.55 -32.85
C HIS A 284 2.84 -8.11 -31.64
N SER A 285 4.08 -7.71 -31.47
CA SER A 285 4.90 -8.09 -30.31
C SER A 285 4.24 -7.63 -29.01
N LEU A 286 3.79 -6.38 -28.95
CA LEU A 286 3.13 -5.80 -27.79
C LEU A 286 1.87 -6.57 -27.38
N LYS A 287 0.98 -6.94 -28.31
CA LYS A 287 -0.21 -7.76 -28.02
C LYS A 287 0.18 -9.11 -27.44
N ASN A 288 1.15 -9.79 -28.06
CA ASN A 288 1.61 -11.10 -27.60
C ASN A 288 2.23 -11.02 -26.20
N ARG A 289 3.01 -9.97 -25.90
CA ARG A 289 3.60 -9.74 -24.60
C ARG A 289 2.54 -9.48 -23.54
N ILE A 290 1.58 -8.59 -23.81
CA ILE A 290 0.47 -8.29 -22.88
C ILE A 290 -0.33 -9.55 -22.58
N PHE A 291 -0.68 -10.33 -23.61
CA PHE A 291 -1.39 -11.58 -23.47
C PHE A 291 -0.60 -12.60 -22.64
N ARG A 292 0.70 -12.74 -22.91
CA ARG A 292 1.59 -13.62 -22.13
C ARG A 292 1.66 -13.23 -20.68
N ILE A 293 1.81 -11.93 -20.35
CA ILE A 293 1.84 -11.45 -18.96
C ILE A 293 0.50 -11.75 -18.28
N ALA A 294 -0.63 -11.43 -18.92
CA ALA A 294 -1.95 -11.71 -18.36
C ALA A 294 -2.15 -13.21 -18.10
N THR A 295 -1.74 -14.08 -19.02
CA THR A 295 -1.80 -15.53 -18.85
C THR A 295 -0.95 -16.00 -17.67
N VAL A 296 0.28 -15.46 -17.51
CA VAL A 296 1.14 -15.80 -16.38
C VAL A 296 0.53 -15.34 -15.06
N VAL A 297 -0.05 -14.15 -14.99
CA VAL A 297 -0.73 -13.64 -13.79
C VAL A 297 -1.94 -14.52 -13.43
N ILE A 298 -2.73 -14.94 -14.42
CA ILE A 298 -3.86 -15.88 -14.20
C ILE A 298 -3.33 -17.23 -13.73
N GLY A 299 -2.32 -17.79 -14.38
CA GLY A 299 -1.68 -19.04 -13.96
C GLY A 299 -1.15 -18.99 -12.53
N LEU A 300 -0.46 -17.90 -12.18
CA LEU A 300 0.01 -17.63 -10.82
C LEU A 300 -1.15 -17.57 -9.82
N THR A 301 -2.26 -16.92 -10.20
CA THR A 301 -3.47 -16.87 -9.36
C THR A 301 -4.01 -18.27 -9.11
N VAL A 302 -4.07 -19.14 -10.13
CA VAL A 302 -4.50 -20.54 -9.97
C VAL A 302 -3.58 -21.31 -9.03
N VAL A 303 -2.27 -21.15 -9.17
CA VAL A 303 -1.28 -21.78 -8.26
C VAL A 303 -1.48 -21.32 -6.81
N CYS A 304 -1.60 -20.00 -6.60
CA CYS A 304 -1.85 -19.43 -5.26
C CYS A 304 -3.21 -19.90 -4.70
N LEU A 305 -4.25 -19.95 -5.52
CA LEU A 305 -5.58 -20.44 -5.15
C LEU A 305 -5.53 -21.91 -4.72
N THR A 306 -4.83 -22.76 -5.48
CA THR A 306 -4.63 -24.17 -5.15
C THR A 306 -3.84 -24.32 -3.83
N GLY A 307 -2.79 -23.57 -3.65
CA GLY A 307 -2.04 -23.52 -2.39
C GLY A 307 -2.90 -23.08 -1.20
N ALA A 308 -3.72 -22.04 -1.38
CA ALA A 308 -4.64 -21.57 -0.35
C ALA A 308 -5.74 -22.61 -0.04
N TYR A 309 -6.22 -23.34 -1.03
CA TYR A 309 -7.21 -24.42 -0.83
C TYR A 309 -6.65 -25.58 0.00
N ILE A 310 -5.39 -25.97 -0.23
CA ILE A 310 -4.74 -27.12 0.42
C ILE A 310 -4.25 -26.73 1.82
N CYS A 311 -3.48 -25.67 1.95
CA CYS A 311 -2.77 -25.30 3.18
C CYS A 311 -3.10 -23.91 3.72
N GLY A 312 -3.92 -23.09 3.05
CA GLY A 312 -4.16 -21.70 3.44
C GLY A 312 -4.76 -21.58 4.83
N ILE A 313 -5.86 -22.25 5.12
CA ILE A 313 -6.51 -22.22 6.45
C ILE A 313 -5.61 -22.79 7.55
N PRO A 314 -5.00 -23.99 7.41
CA PRO A 314 -4.08 -24.50 8.42
C PRO A 314 -2.91 -23.54 8.71
N ALA A 315 -2.30 -22.98 7.66
CA ALA A 315 -1.18 -22.06 7.80
C ALA A 315 -1.58 -20.75 8.51
N LEU A 316 -2.69 -20.15 8.12
CA LEU A 316 -3.20 -18.92 8.74
C LEU A 316 -3.68 -19.16 10.17
N SER A 317 -4.34 -20.29 10.44
CA SER A 317 -4.77 -20.64 11.79
C SER A 317 -3.59 -20.87 12.72
N TRP A 318 -2.52 -21.49 12.22
CA TRP A 318 -1.27 -21.64 12.96
C TRP A 318 -0.58 -20.28 13.18
N LEU A 319 -0.52 -19.44 12.13
CA LEU A 319 0.16 -18.14 12.19
C LEU A 319 -0.51 -17.22 13.22
N TYR A 320 -1.83 -17.12 13.19
CA TYR A 320 -2.59 -16.21 14.05
C TYR A 320 -3.14 -16.86 15.33
N ALA A 321 -2.88 -18.15 15.56
CA ALA A 321 -3.39 -18.95 16.70
C ALA A 321 -4.92 -18.86 16.83
N THR A 322 -5.63 -18.85 15.69
CA THR A 322 -7.08 -18.66 15.62
C THR A 322 -7.71 -19.72 14.72
N ASP A 323 -8.84 -20.31 15.10
CA ASP A 323 -9.55 -21.24 14.20
C ASP A 323 -10.26 -20.47 13.08
N LEU A 324 -9.72 -20.60 11.87
CA LEU A 324 -10.24 -19.95 10.66
C LEU A 324 -10.97 -20.92 9.72
N LYS A 325 -11.30 -22.14 10.18
CA LYS A 325 -11.94 -23.19 9.33
C LYS A 325 -13.24 -22.72 8.68
N ALA A 326 -14.03 -21.93 9.42
CA ALA A 326 -15.29 -21.39 8.93
C ALA A 326 -15.13 -20.42 7.74
N TYR A 327 -13.95 -19.83 7.56
CA TYR A 327 -13.70 -18.77 6.56
C TYR A 327 -12.94 -19.26 5.32
N LYS A 328 -12.97 -20.58 5.04
CA LYS A 328 -12.27 -21.15 3.88
C LYS A 328 -12.80 -20.60 2.56
N THR A 329 -14.12 -20.45 2.43
CA THR A 329 -14.75 -19.93 1.22
C THR A 329 -14.35 -18.47 0.96
N GLU A 330 -14.35 -17.65 2.00
CA GLU A 330 -13.96 -16.24 1.95
C GLU A 330 -12.49 -16.09 1.56
N LEU A 331 -11.60 -16.93 2.12
CA LEU A 331 -10.19 -16.96 1.71
C LEU A 331 -10.06 -17.23 0.21
N LEU A 332 -10.77 -18.23 -0.33
CA LEU A 332 -10.72 -18.55 -1.76
C LEU A 332 -11.28 -17.41 -2.63
N MET A 333 -12.38 -16.77 -2.22
CA MET A 333 -12.93 -15.59 -2.90
C MET A 333 -11.91 -14.44 -2.91
N LEU A 334 -11.22 -14.21 -1.79
CA LEU A 334 -10.18 -13.18 -1.69
C LEU A 334 -8.95 -13.51 -2.55
N MET A 335 -8.56 -14.79 -2.65
CA MET A 335 -7.49 -15.21 -3.56
C MET A 335 -7.86 -14.94 -5.03
N ILE A 336 -9.10 -15.20 -5.42
CA ILE A 336 -9.64 -14.84 -6.75
C ILE A 336 -9.59 -13.32 -6.93
N ALA A 337 -10.01 -12.53 -5.92
CA ALA A 337 -9.90 -11.08 -5.95
C ALA A 337 -8.45 -10.62 -6.12
N GLY A 338 -7.48 -11.29 -5.50
CA GLY A 338 -6.06 -11.04 -5.63
C GLY A 338 -5.55 -11.16 -7.07
N GLY A 339 -6.04 -12.14 -7.82
CA GLY A 339 -5.76 -12.29 -9.25
C GLY A 339 -6.30 -11.11 -10.06
N GLY A 340 -7.56 -10.73 -9.81
CA GLY A 340 -8.16 -9.53 -10.40
C GLY A 340 -7.35 -8.26 -10.09
N LEU A 341 -6.94 -8.08 -8.82
CA LEU A 341 -6.12 -6.95 -8.39
C LEU A 341 -4.73 -6.96 -9.08
N GLY A 342 -4.11 -8.14 -9.26
CA GLY A 342 -2.85 -8.28 -10.00
C GLY A 342 -2.99 -7.81 -11.45
N LEU A 343 -4.09 -8.18 -12.12
CA LEU A 343 -4.40 -7.72 -13.48
C LEU A 343 -4.71 -6.22 -13.53
N VAL A 344 -5.45 -5.69 -12.55
CA VAL A 344 -5.74 -4.25 -12.41
C VAL A 344 -4.45 -3.44 -12.27
N THR A 345 -3.53 -3.87 -11.43
CA THR A 345 -2.25 -3.17 -11.23
C THR A 345 -1.38 -3.20 -12.49
N PHE A 346 -1.30 -4.34 -13.16
CA PHE A 346 -0.64 -4.45 -14.46
C PHE A 346 -1.27 -3.54 -15.52
N ALA A 347 -2.59 -3.61 -15.69
CA ALA A 347 -3.32 -2.79 -16.66
C ALA A 347 -3.21 -1.28 -16.38
N SER A 348 -3.26 -0.87 -15.10
CA SER A 348 -3.06 0.51 -14.67
C SER A 348 -1.66 1.02 -15.02
N THR A 349 -0.64 0.18 -14.82
CA THR A 349 0.74 0.49 -15.18
C THR A 349 0.88 0.63 -16.70
N LEU A 350 0.29 -0.30 -17.46
CA LEU A 350 0.28 -0.24 -18.92
C LEU A 350 -0.45 1.02 -19.44
N LEU A 351 -1.60 1.38 -18.87
CA LEU A 351 -2.31 2.62 -19.19
C LEU A 351 -1.46 3.87 -18.90
N THR A 352 -0.61 3.80 -17.90
CA THR A 352 0.35 4.86 -17.60
C THR A 352 1.44 4.95 -18.66
N VAL A 353 2.01 3.82 -19.07
CA VAL A 353 3.02 3.75 -20.17
C VAL A 353 2.47 4.32 -21.47
N ILE A 354 1.22 4.01 -21.83
CA ILE A 354 0.57 4.54 -23.04
C ILE A 354 -0.07 5.93 -22.85
N ARG A 355 0.22 6.61 -21.73
CA ARG A 355 -0.25 7.97 -21.38
C ARG A 355 -1.78 8.11 -21.29
N LYS A 356 -2.47 7.09 -20.83
CA LYS A 356 -3.94 7.08 -20.62
C LYS A 356 -4.34 7.05 -19.14
N GLN A 357 -3.58 7.71 -18.27
CA GLN A 357 -3.80 7.76 -16.82
C GLN A 357 -5.19 8.24 -16.40
N LYS A 358 -5.84 9.11 -17.20
CA LYS A 358 -7.23 9.55 -16.93
C LYS A 358 -8.21 8.38 -16.89
N VAL A 359 -7.98 7.32 -17.70
CA VAL A 359 -8.82 6.13 -17.71
C VAL A 359 -8.68 5.36 -16.39
N THR A 360 -7.45 5.24 -15.90
CA THR A 360 -7.17 4.61 -14.59
C THR A 360 -7.92 5.34 -13.48
N MET A 361 -7.85 6.66 -13.45
CA MET A 361 -8.58 7.47 -12.46
C MET A 361 -10.09 7.25 -12.55
N LEU A 362 -10.68 7.30 -13.76
CA LEU A 362 -12.12 7.11 -13.95
C LEU A 362 -12.58 5.73 -13.51
N GLY A 363 -11.82 4.67 -13.81
CA GLY A 363 -12.12 3.31 -13.36
C GLY A 363 -12.15 3.21 -11.83
N TYR A 364 -11.14 3.76 -11.15
CA TYR A 364 -11.13 3.77 -9.68
C TYR A 364 -12.23 4.64 -9.06
N VAL A 365 -12.58 5.79 -9.66
CA VAL A 365 -13.73 6.60 -9.23
C VAL A 365 -15.01 5.78 -9.29
N PHE A 366 -15.24 5.12 -10.42
CA PHE A 366 -16.45 4.30 -10.61
C PHE A 366 -16.53 3.14 -9.60
N VAL A 367 -15.43 2.40 -9.42
CA VAL A 367 -15.38 1.32 -8.43
C VAL A 367 -15.49 1.83 -7.00
N ALA A 368 -14.93 2.99 -6.67
CA ALA A 368 -15.08 3.61 -5.35
C ALA A 368 -16.54 3.99 -5.05
N LEU A 369 -17.26 4.52 -6.05
CA LEU A 369 -18.69 4.81 -5.91
C LEU A 369 -19.49 3.51 -5.70
N LEU A 370 -19.26 2.47 -6.50
CA LEU A 370 -19.90 1.18 -6.30
C LEU A 370 -19.58 0.58 -4.92
N SER A 371 -18.33 0.69 -4.50
CA SER A 371 -17.90 0.25 -3.17
C SER A 371 -18.68 0.95 -2.06
N LYS A 372 -18.82 2.27 -2.12
CA LYS A 372 -19.55 3.06 -1.13
C LYS A 372 -21.04 2.72 -1.08
N LEU A 373 -21.65 2.44 -2.24
CA LEU A 373 -23.08 2.18 -2.34
C LEU A 373 -23.43 0.74 -1.91
N PHE A 374 -22.64 -0.24 -2.29
CA PHE A 374 -23.05 -1.64 -2.21
C PHE A 374 -22.35 -2.47 -1.13
N PHE A 375 -21.12 -2.14 -0.68
CA PHE A 375 -20.46 -2.97 0.34
C PHE A 375 -21.28 -3.10 1.63
N GLY A 376 -21.90 -1.99 2.08
CA GLY A 376 -22.74 -2.03 3.27
C GLY A 376 -23.91 -2.99 3.15
N HIS A 377 -24.54 -3.07 1.97
CA HIS A 377 -25.62 -4.01 1.69
C HIS A 377 -25.11 -5.46 1.65
N MET A 378 -23.99 -5.70 0.95
CA MET A 378 -23.40 -7.03 0.82
C MET A 378 -22.95 -7.60 2.17
N VAL A 379 -22.35 -6.78 3.03
CA VAL A 379 -21.94 -7.19 4.38
C VAL A 379 -23.15 -7.47 5.26
N LYS A 380 -24.20 -6.65 5.20
CA LYS A 380 -25.43 -6.88 5.97
C LYS A 380 -26.16 -8.18 5.56
N SER A 381 -26.18 -8.50 4.27
CA SER A 381 -26.91 -9.67 3.76
C SER A 381 -26.15 -10.96 3.91
N SER A 382 -24.82 -10.95 3.75
CA SER A 382 -24.02 -12.16 3.59
C SER A 382 -22.70 -12.13 4.38
N GLY A 383 -22.55 -11.20 5.34
CA GLY A 383 -21.39 -11.13 6.21
C GLY A 383 -20.06 -11.00 5.46
N LEU A 384 -19.06 -11.74 5.93
CA LEU A 384 -17.72 -11.76 5.32
C LEU A 384 -17.72 -12.32 3.89
N SER A 385 -18.59 -13.30 3.59
CA SER A 385 -18.75 -13.85 2.24
C SER A 385 -19.22 -12.77 1.26
N GLY A 386 -20.17 -11.92 1.68
CA GLY A 386 -20.63 -10.78 0.88
C GLY A 386 -19.51 -9.77 0.63
N ALA A 387 -18.69 -9.48 1.64
CA ALA A 387 -17.53 -8.59 1.49
C ALA A 387 -16.50 -9.16 0.51
N ALA A 388 -16.10 -10.43 0.68
CA ALA A 388 -15.08 -11.07 -0.14
C ALA A 388 -15.54 -11.28 -1.58
N GLY A 389 -16.76 -11.77 -1.77
CA GLY A 389 -17.34 -12.01 -3.09
C GLY A 389 -17.53 -10.74 -3.90
N PHE A 390 -18.10 -9.70 -3.29
CA PHE A 390 -18.27 -8.41 -3.97
C PHE A 390 -16.94 -7.74 -4.31
N TYR A 391 -15.94 -7.87 -3.43
CA TYR A 391 -14.59 -7.39 -3.73
C TYR A 391 -13.99 -8.10 -4.95
N ALA A 392 -14.16 -9.42 -5.06
CA ALA A 392 -13.72 -10.18 -6.23
C ALA A 392 -14.40 -9.69 -7.52
N VAL A 393 -15.72 -9.50 -7.50
CA VAL A 393 -16.48 -8.97 -8.64
C VAL A 393 -15.97 -7.60 -9.06
N LEU A 394 -15.72 -6.69 -8.12
CA LEU A 394 -15.21 -5.36 -8.42
C LEU A 394 -13.80 -5.40 -9.05
N MET A 395 -12.90 -6.24 -8.54
CA MET A 395 -11.52 -6.32 -9.06
C MET A 395 -11.50 -6.93 -10.47
N TRP A 396 -12.25 -7.99 -10.72
CA TRP A 396 -12.35 -8.59 -12.06
C TRP A 396 -13.09 -7.68 -13.04
N GLY A 397 -14.15 -6.99 -12.61
CA GLY A 397 -14.85 -6.00 -13.41
C GLY A 397 -13.94 -4.85 -13.85
N LEU A 398 -13.12 -4.33 -12.91
CA LEU A 398 -12.15 -3.28 -13.21
C LEU A 398 -11.04 -3.77 -14.14
N ALA A 399 -10.54 -5.01 -13.94
CA ALA A 399 -9.58 -5.64 -14.83
C ALA A 399 -10.10 -5.79 -16.25
N ALA A 400 -11.36 -6.25 -16.40
CA ALA A 400 -12.03 -6.38 -17.68
C ALA A 400 -12.23 -5.01 -18.37
N PHE A 401 -12.62 -3.98 -17.60
CA PHE A 401 -12.75 -2.61 -18.14
C PHE A 401 -11.43 -2.07 -18.68
N TYR A 402 -10.34 -2.17 -17.88
CA TYR A 402 -9.02 -1.71 -18.35
C TYR A 402 -8.50 -2.55 -19.52
N GLY A 403 -8.70 -3.86 -19.50
CA GLY A 403 -8.36 -4.77 -20.60
C GLY A 403 -9.07 -4.39 -21.90
N GLY A 404 -10.37 -4.06 -21.84
CA GLY A 404 -11.16 -3.58 -22.96
C GLY A 404 -10.63 -2.27 -23.54
N VAL A 405 -10.29 -1.30 -22.69
CA VAL A 405 -9.71 -0.02 -23.14
C VAL A 405 -8.33 -0.23 -23.78
N ILE A 406 -7.47 -1.07 -23.20
CA ILE A 406 -6.17 -1.39 -23.75
C ILE A 406 -6.33 -2.03 -25.13
N HIS A 407 -7.20 -3.02 -25.24
CA HIS A 407 -7.47 -3.69 -26.51
C HIS A 407 -7.94 -2.71 -27.60
N TRP A 408 -8.85 -1.79 -27.26
CA TRP A 408 -9.32 -0.74 -28.16
C TRP A 408 -8.20 0.20 -28.61
N GLN A 409 -7.31 0.63 -27.70
CA GLN A 409 -6.17 1.48 -28.02
C GLN A 409 -5.17 0.78 -28.95
N LEU A 410 -4.93 -0.51 -28.73
CA LEU A 410 -4.06 -1.32 -29.57
C LEU A 410 -4.62 -1.48 -31.00
N ARG A 411 -5.94 -1.66 -31.14
CA ARG A 411 -6.60 -1.69 -32.44
C ARG A 411 -6.48 -0.35 -33.18
N LYS A 412 -6.79 0.76 -32.49
CA LYS A 412 -6.73 2.11 -33.08
C LYS A 412 -5.32 2.49 -33.58
N LYS A 413 -4.26 1.97 -32.94
CA LYS A 413 -2.88 2.29 -33.33
C LYS A 413 -2.31 1.31 -34.34
N SER A 414 -2.95 0.16 -34.57
CA SER A 414 -2.61 -0.83 -35.61
C SER A 414 -3.27 -0.54 -36.97
N MET A 415 -4.27 0.33 -37.01
CA MET A 415 -4.84 0.97 -38.22
C MET A 415 -4.08 2.26 -38.56
#